data_da86a4498d1344bb22865b5d144ebcde
#
_entry.id   da86a4498d1344bb22865b5d144ebcde
#
_cell.length_a   1.000
_cell.length_b   1.000
_cell.length_c   1.000
_cell.angle_alpha   90.00
_cell.angle_beta   90.00
_cell.angle_gamma   90.00
#
_symmetry.space_group_name_H-M   'P 1'
#
loop_
_entity.id
_entity.type
_entity.pdbx_description
1 polymer ?
#
loop_
_entity_poly.entity_id
_entity_poly.type
_entity_poly.pdbx_seq_one_letter_code
_entity_poly.pdbx_strand_id
1 'polypeptide(L)'
;MLNCLLGGARICSVFRQVFITEMGLHINGFKASEHGVRMGDEFLSELTTPAPAKDYVRNTSRMEHGVRSAHALQAFRHDERSVTLSFSIHGRTPGEYQDNKTWLLSQLQSRPTLITVGERLPQKTFRLLYQDAASYAELPGGTNGKLSVKFSETNPNNR
;
A
#
# COMPACT_ATOMS: atom_id res chain seq x y z
N MET A 1 -4.41 -43.47 28.88
CA MET A 1 -5.45 -42.63 28.28
C MET A 1 -5.34 -41.15 28.65
N LEU A 2 -4.16 -40.61 28.92
CA LEU A 2 -4.00 -39.22 29.35
C LEU A 2 -3.00 -38.39 28.52
N ASN A 3 -2.58 -38.89 27.34
CA ASN A 3 -1.55 -38.22 26.53
C ASN A 3 -2.03 -37.54 25.28
N CYS A 4 -3.33 -37.45 25.03
CA CYS A 4 -3.87 -36.82 23.80
C CYS A 4 -4.34 -35.38 23.96
N LEU A 5 -4.32 -34.80 25.16
CA LEU A 5 -4.81 -33.44 25.43
C LEU A 5 -3.72 -32.35 25.45
N LEU A 6 -2.45 -32.71 25.35
CA LEU A 6 -1.34 -31.76 25.38
C LEU A 6 -0.83 -31.37 23.97
N GLY A 7 -1.32 -32.01 22.92
CA GLY A 7 -0.92 -31.70 21.54
C GLY A 7 -1.65 -30.54 20.90
N GLY A 8 -2.87 -30.21 21.33
CA GLY A 8 -3.70 -29.20 20.68
C GLY A 8 -3.28 -27.76 20.90
N ALA A 9 -2.72 -27.44 22.06
CA ALA A 9 -2.32 -26.08 22.40
C ALA A 9 -1.05 -25.61 21.67
N ARG A 10 -0.15 -26.52 21.33
CA ARG A 10 1.08 -26.18 20.58
C ARG A 10 0.83 -25.97 19.10
N ILE A 11 -0.12 -26.68 18.52
CA ILE A 11 -0.49 -26.53 17.11
C ILE A 11 -1.18 -25.16 16.89
N CYS A 12 -2.05 -24.73 17.79
CA CYS A 12 -2.67 -23.41 17.71
C CYS A 12 -1.67 -22.25 17.83
N SER A 13 -0.62 -22.38 18.66
CA SER A 13 0.37 -21.32 18.81
C SER A 13 1.29 -21.20 17.60
N VAL A 14 1.62 -22.32 16.96
CA VAL A 14 2.45 -22.35 15.74
C VAL A 14 1.66 -21.78 14.55
N PHE A 15 0.39 -22.13 14.41
CA PHE A 15 -0.47 -21.54 13.36
C PHE A 15 -0.67 -20.02 13.55
N ARG A 16 -0.78 -19.55 14.80
CA ARG A 16 -0.92 -18.13 15.09
C ARG A 16 0.36 -17.34 14.78
N GLN A 17 1.54 -17.93 14.98
CA GLN A 17 2.82 -17.32 14.64
C GLN A 17 3.05 -17.29 13.12
N VAL A 18 2.68 -18.33 12.39
CA VAL A 18 2.80 -18.38 10.92
C VAL A 18 1.88 -17.34 10.28
N PHE A 19 0.65 -17.17 10.75
CA PHE A 19 -0.27 -16.14 10.25
C PHE A 19 0.19 -14.71 10.49
N ILE A 20 0.95 -14.45 11.55
CA ILE A 20 1.47 -13.10 11.83
C ILE A 20 2.72 -12.78 11.00
N THR A 21 3.46 -13.81 10.58
CA THR A 21 4.74 -13.63 9.85
C THR A 21 4.53 -13.42 8.35
N GLU A 22 3.41 -13.82 7.78
CA GLU A 22 3.16 -13.75 6.34
C GLU A 22 2.36 -12.52 5.87
N MET A 23 1.74 -11.76 6.77
CA MET A 23 1.12 -10.47 6.47
C MET A 23 2.18 -9.36 6.27
N GLY A 24 3.23 -9.65 5.51
CA GLY A 24 4.35 -8.76 5.32
C GLY A 24 4.10 -7.74 4.21
N LEU A 25 4.40 -6.48 4.52
CA LEU A 25 4.60 -5.45 3.51
C LEU A 25 5.97 -5.68 2.85
N HIS A 26 5.98 -5.77 1.52
CA HIS A 26 7.22 -5.79 0.74
C HIS A 26 7.28 -4.56 -0.15
N ILE A 27 8.42 -3.91 -0.15
CA ILE A 27 8.71 -2.73 -0.98
C ILE A 27 9.89 -3.09 -1.87
N ASN A 28 9.71 -3.05 -3.18
CA ASN A 28 10.73 -3.43 -4.17
C ASN A 28 11.31 -4.86 -3.96
N GLY A 29 10.51 -5.77 -3.40
CA GLY A 29 10.93 -7.14 -3.08
C GLY A 29 11.60 -7.31 -1.71
N PHE A 30 11.86 -6.22 -0.99
CA PHE A 30 12.42 -6.26 0.36
C PHE A 30 11.32 -6.26 1.41
N LYS A 31 11.47 -7.07 2.44
CA LYS A 31 10.52 -7.14 3.54
C LYS A 31 10.66 -5.92 4.46
N ALA A 32 9.63 -5.08 4.50
CA ALA A 32 9.66 -3.82 5.23
C ALA A 32 9.85 -4.00 6.75
N SER A 33 9.36 -5.10 7.31
CA SER A 33 9.50 -5.39 8.75
C SER A 33 10.93 -5.59 9.22
N GLU A 34 11.85 -5.99 8.33
CA GLU A 34 13.28 -6.15 8.65
C GLU A 34 13.96 -4.79 8.89
N HIS A 35 13.39 -3.74 8.30
CA HIS A 35 13.81 -2.35 8.48
C HIS A 35 12.88 -1.55 9.40
N GLY A 36 12.19 -2.21 10.32
CA GLY A 36 11.32 -1.56 11.29
C GLY A 36 10.14 -0.79 10.69
N VAL A 37 9.81 -1.03 9.42
CA VAL A 37 8.72 -0.34 8.71
C VAL A 37 7.48 -1.22 8.70
N ARG A 38 6.34 -0.62 9.03
CA ARG A 38 5.03 -1.28 9.05
C ARG A 38 4.00 -0.42 8.32
N MET A 39 2.92 -1.07 7.93
CA MET A 39 1.74 -0.38 7.42
C MET A 39 1.15 0.52 8.52
N GLY A 40 0.89 1.77 8.20
CA GLY A 40 0.19 2.69 9.07
C GLY A 40 -1.33 2.57 8.96
N ASP A 41 -2.01 3.54 9.56
CA ASP A 41 -3.46 3.61 9.55
C ASP A 41 -3.99 3.74 8.10
N GLU A 42 -5.10 3.08 7.81
CA GLU A 42 -5.81 3.11 6.51
C GLU A 42 -4.98 2.66 5.29
N PHE A 43 -3.77 2.15 5.48
CA PHE A 43 -2.88 1.75 4.39
C PHE A 43 -3.54 0.83 3.36
N LEU A 44 -4.23 -0.22 3.84
CA LEU A 44 -4.86 -1.21 2.95
C LEU A 44 -6.10 -0.65 2.25
N SER A 45 -6.91 0.16 2.93
CA SER A 45 -8.09 0.78 2.34
C SER A 45 -7.70 1.75 1.23
N GLU A 46 -6.69 2.57 1.46
CA GLU A 46 -6.14 3.47 0.46
C GLU A 46 -5.54 2.71 -0.73
N LEU A 47 -4.75 1.67 -0.44
CA LEU A 47 -4.12 0.86 -1.48
C LEU A 47 -5.14 0.12 -2.36
N THR A 48 -6.28 -0.29 -1.79
CA THR A 48 -7.33 -1.04 -2.50
C THR A 48 -8.46 -0.16 -3.05
N THR A 49 -8.46 1.13 -2.76
CA THR A 49 -9.44 2.07 -3.31
C THR A 49 -9.55 1.93 -4.83
N PRO A 50 -10.76 1.82 -5.40
CA PRO A 50 -10.93 1.71 -6.84
C PRO A 50 -10.40 2.94 -7.59
N ALA A 51 -9.84 2.71 -8.77
CA ALA A 51 -9.41 3.80 -9.63
C ALA A 51 -10.62 4.52 -10.24
N PRO A 52 -10.54 5.84 -10.47
CA PRO A 52 -11.60 6.59 -11.14
C PRO A 52 -11.76 6.11 -12.59
N ALA A 53 -12.96 6.27 -13.12
CA ALA A 53 -13.23 6.03 -14.51
C ALA A 53 -12.67 7.19 -15.35
N LYS A 54 -12.10 6.85 -16.51
CA LYS A 54 -11.67 7.86 -17.48
C LYS A 54 -12.89 8.56 -18.08
N ASP A 55 -12.81 9.87 -18.19
CA ASP A 55 -13.88 10.66 -18.77
C ASP A 55 -14.18 10.25 -20.23
N TYR A 56 -15.47 10.13 -20.52
CA TYR A 56 -15.94 9.89 -21.88
C TYR A 56 -15.98 11.21 -22.66
N VAL A 57 -15.74 11.10 -23.96
CA VAL A 57 -15.93 12.22 -24.86
C VAL A 57 -17.42 12.60 -24.87
N ARG A 58 -17.72 13.80 -24.43
CA ARG A 58 -19.07 14.38 -24.42
C ARG A 58 -19.16 15.47 -25.46
N ASN A 59 -20.21 15.41 -26.23
CA ASN A 59 -20.53 16.49 -27.19
C ASN A 59 -21.84 17.17 -26.76
N THR A 60 -21.80 18.49 -26.59
CA THR A 60 -22.94 19.32 -26.27
C THR A 60 -23.30 20.20 -27.42
N SER A 61 -24.52 20.12 -27.92
CA SER A 61 -25.06 21.01 -28.97
C SER A 61 -26.22 21.83 -28.41
N ARG A 62 -26.28 23.09 -28.76
CA ARG A 62 -27.43 23.96 -28.42
C ARG A 62 -28.71 23.59 -29.18
N MET A 63 -28.58 22.78 -30.22
CA MET A 63 -29.68 22.36 -31.11
C MET A 63 -30.36 21.06 -30.62
N GLU A 64 -29.77 20.37 -29.62
CA GLU A 64 -30.29 19.08 -29.13
C GLU A 64 -30.47 19.12 -27.63
N HIS A 65 -31.52 18.42 -27.13
CA HIS A 65 -31.71 18.23 -25.73
C HIS A 65 -30.75 17.19 -25.16
N GLY A 66 -30.06 17.54 -24.08
CA GLY A 66 -29.12 16.64 -23.37
C GLY A 66 -27.70 16.66 -23.94
N VAL A 67 -26.96 15.61 -23.65
CA VAL A 67 -25.55 15.45 -24.02
C VAL A 67 -25.38 14.13 -24.76
N ARG A 68 -24.78 14.16 -25.92
CA ARG A 68 -24.32 12.93 -26.60
C ARG A 68 -23.01 12.50 -25.99
N SER A 69 -22.97 11.28 -25.47
CA SER A 69 -21.75 10.66 -25.00
C SER A 69 -21.43 9.41 -25.81
N ALA A 70 -20.16 9.22 -26.11
CA ALA A 70 -19.68 8.07 -26.89
C ALA A 70 -19.51 6.80 -26.04
N HIS A 71 -20.10 6.72 -24.85
CA HIS A 71 -19.91 5.62 -23.92
C HIS A 71 -20.31 4.24 -24.47
N ALA A 72 -21.29 4.19 -25.39
CA ALA A 72 -21.72 2.93 -26.00
C ALA A 72 -20.66 2.28 -26.91
N LEU A 73 -19.68 3.04 -27.38
CA LEU A 73 -18.64 2.59 -28.30
C LEU A 73 -17.27 2.46 -27.66
N GLN A 74 -17.11 2.89 -26.41
CA GLN A 74 -15.83 2.88 -25.70
C GLN A 74 -15.87 1.86 -24.56
N ALA A 75 -14.89 0.95 -24.54
CA ALA A 75 -14.68 0.08 -23.41
C ALA A 75 -14.36 0.91 -22.15
N PHE A 76 -14.88 0.47 -20.98
CA PHE A 76 -14.58 1.09 -19.71
C PHE A 76 -13.05 1.12 -19.47
N ARG A 77 -12.53 2.28 -19.17
CA ARG A 77 -11.11 2.50 -18.89
C ARG A 77 -10.95 3.24 -17.58
N HIS A 78 -9.94 2.87 -16.83
CA HIS A 78 -9.54 3.58 -15.63
C HIS A 78 -8.63 4.77 -15.97
N ASP A 79 -8.76 5.82 -15.20
CA ASP A 79 -7.83 6.95 -15.21
C ASP A 79 -6.70 6.70 -14.19
N GLU A 80 -5.69 7.57 -14.19
CA GLU A 80 -4.67 7.55 -13.14
C GLU A 80 -5.30 7.79 -11.77
N ARG A 81 -4.68 7.25 -10.75
CA ARG A 81 -5.17 7.37 -9.39
C ARG A 81 -4.08 7.92 -8.48
N SER A 82 -4.44 8.86 -7.60
CA SER A 82 -3.60 9.27 -6.48
C SER A 82 -3.93 8.44 -5.25
N VAL A 83 -2.90 7.96 -4.57
CA VAL A 83 -3.00 7.15 -3.35
C VAL A 83 -2.08 7.74 -2.29
N THR A 84 -2.57 7.89 -1.08
CA THR A 84 -1.76 8.33 0.06
C THR A 84 -1.54 7.17 1.01
N LEU A 85 -0.31 6.69 1.12
CA LEU A 85 0.04 5.56 1.96
C LEU A 85 0.75 6.01 3.22
N SER A 86 0.27 5.53 4.36
CA SER A 86 0.85 5.81 5.67
C SER A 86 1.77 4.68 6.12
N PHE A 87 2.98 5.01 6.52
CA PHE A 87 3.98 4.10 7.04
C PHE A 87 4.30 4.43 8.49
N SER A 88 4.46 3.42 9.33
CA SER A 88 5.01 3.55 10.67
C SER A 88 6.44 3.06 10.67
N ILE A 89 7.36 3.86 11.16
CA ILE A 89 8.78 3.56 11.23
C ILE A 89 9.14 3.39 12.70
N HIS A 90 9.87 2.33 13.00
CA HIS A 90 10.33 2.01 14.35
C HIS A 90 11.80 1.66 14.35
N GLY A 91 12.53 2.09 15.37
CA GLY A 91 13.91 1.71 15.65
C GLY A 91 14.08 1.46 17.15
N ARG A 92 15.02 0.61 17.52
CA ARG A 92 15.36 0.35 18.95
C ARG A 92 16.15 1.53 19.54
N THR A 93 16.91 2.19 18.70
CA THR A 93 17.71 3.36 19.03
C THR A 93 17.40 4.49 18.06
N PRO A 94 17.67 5.75 18.42
CA PRO A 94 17.50 6.87 17.50
C PRO A 94 18.33 6.73 16.21
N GLY A 95 19.52 6.14 16.29
CA GLY A 95 20.36 5.85 15.12
C GLY A 95 19.71 4.84 14.19
N GLU A 96 19.24 3.71 14.72
CA GLU A 96 18.52 2.68 13.94
C GLU A 96 17.24 3.24 13.29
N TYR A 97 16.52 4.11 14.02
CA TYR A 97 15.36 4.78 13.47
C TYR A 97 15.71 5.66 12.25
N GLN A 98 16.79 6.43 12.31
CA GLN A 98 17.22 7.26 11.19
C GLN A 98 17.70 6.40 10.00
N ASP A 99 18.37 5.29 10.24
CA ASP A 99 18.77 4.34 9.20
C ASP A 99 17.54 3.72 8.51
N ASN A 100 16.56 3.27 9.30
CA ASN A 100 15.31 2.72 8.79
C ASN A 100 14.51 3.73 7.97
N LYS A 101 14.44 4.98 8.43
CA LYS A 101 13.82 6.08 7.71
C LYS A 101 14.52 6.37 6.38
N THR A 102 15.84 6.44 6.39
CA THR A 102 16.65 6.69 5.19
C THR A 102 16.48 5.56 4.19
N TRP A 103 16.50 4.31 4.65
CA TRP A 103 16.23 3.15 3.81
C TRP A 103 14.85 3.23 3.16
N LEU A 104 13.80 3.50 3.97
CA LEU A 104 12.44 3.63 3.44
C LEU A 104 12.35 4.71 2.36
N LEU A 105 12.88 5.89 2.61
CA LEU A 105 12.86 6.98 1.62
C LEU A 105 13.60 6.60 0.33
N SER A 106 14.74 5.91 0.43
CA SER A 106 15.48 5.44 -0.75
C SER A 106 14.67 4.44 -1.58
N GLN A 107 13.91 3.55 -0.92
CA GLN A 107 13.04 2.59 -1.60
C GLN A 107 11.83 3.26 -2.26
N LEU A 108 11.21 4.23 -1.57
CA LEU A 108 10.03 4.93 -2.09
C LEU A 108 10.36 5.88 -3.25
N GLN A 109 11.59 6.39 -3.33
CA GLN A 109 12.05 7.25 -4.42
C GLN A 109 12.48 6.47 -5.66
N SER A 110 12.55 5.15 -5.59
CA SER A 110 12.77 4.32 -6.79
C SER A 110 11.59 4.48 -7.77
N ARG A 111 11.85 4.36 -9.06
CA ARG A 111 10.82 4.56 -10.09
C ARG A 111 10.74 3.35 -11.01
N PRO A 112 9.65 2.60 -10.98
CA PRO A 112 8.49 2.64 -10.07
C PRO A 112 8.79 1.99 -8.71
N THR A 113 8.06 2.41 -7.68
CA THR A 113 8.03 1.71 -6.40
C THR A 113 7.07 0.53 -6.50
N LEU A 114 7.55 -0.67 -6.21
CA LEU A 114 6.74 -1.89 -6.23
C LEU A 114 6.29 -2.23 -4.81
N ILE A 115 4.99 -2.24 -4.59
CA ILE A 115 4.41 -2.59 -3.28
C ILE A 115 3.61 -3.87 -3.41
N THR A 116 3.92 -4.86 -2.58
CA THR A 116 3.16 -6.10 -2.41
C THR A 116 2.78 -6.28 -0.95
N VAL A 117 1.56 -6.76 -0.72
CA VAL A 117 1.07 -7.05 0.62
C VAL A 117 0.68 -8.52 0.66
N GLY A 118 1.50 -9.33 1.30
CA GLY A 118 1.43 -10.78 1.46
C GLY A 118 0.07 -11.44 1.21
N GLU A 119 -0.45 -12.19 2.17
CA GLU A 119 -1.69 -12.97 2.01
C GLU A 119 -2.96 -12.15 1.74
N ARG A 120 -3.01 -10.88 2.16
CA ARG A 120 -4.22 -10.06 1.97
C ARG A 120 -4.49 -9.71 0.51
N LEU A 121 -3.43 -9.55 -0.28
CA LEU A 121 -3.51 -9.20 -1.70
C LEU A 121 -2.54 -10.10 -2.48
N PRO A 122 -2.76 -11.42 -2.46
CA PRO A 122 -1.88 -12.34 -3.15
C PRO A 122 -1.86 -12.03 -4.65
N GLN A 123 -0.69 -12.12 -5.25
CA GLN A 123 -0.45 -11.93 -6.69
C GLN A 123 -0.70 -10.50 -7.21
N LYS A 124 -0.93 -9.51 -6.35
CA LYS A 124 -1.04 -8.11 -6.76
C LYS A 124 0.23 -7.36 -6.42
N THR A 125 0.82 -6.76 -7.43
CA THR A 125 1.97 -5.86 -7.30
C THR A 125 1.55 -4.47 -7.74
N PHE A 126 1.48 -3.55 -6.80
CA PHE A 126 1.14 -2.16 -7.08
C PHE A 126 2.38 -1.42 -7.56
N ARG A 127 2.27 -0.77 -8.70
CA ARG A 127 3.34 0.05 -9.30
C ARG A 127 3.01 1.51 -9.09
N LEU A 128 3.68 2.11 -8.12
CA LEU A 128 3.40 3.46 -7.67
C LEU A 128 4.58 4.38 -7.99
N LEU A 129 4.28 5.62 -8.33
CA LEU A 129 5.26 6.67 -8.52
C LEU A 129 5.20 7.64 -7.33
N TYR A 130 6.31 7.78 -6.64
CA TYR A 130 6.46 8.76 -5.55
C TYR A 130 6.21 10.17 -6.08
N GLN A 131 5.33 10.92 -5.42
CA GLN A 131 5.06 12.32 -5.73
C GLN A 131 5.61 13.23 -4.64
N ASP A 132 5.12 13.08 -3.41
CA ASP A 132 5.45 13.95 -2.31
C ASP A 132 5.22 13.27 -0.96
N ALA A 133 5.87 13.79 0.08
CA ALA A 133 5.58 13.42 1.46
C ALA A 133 4.40 14.28 1.97
N ALA A 134 3.23 13.65 2.14
CA ALA A 134 2.02 14.35 2.58
C ALA A 134 2.11 14.81 4.03
N SER A 135 2.66 13.99 4.92
CA SER A 135 2.89 14.34 6.32
C SER A 135 4.00 13.50 6.93
N TYR A 136 4.67 14.08 7.91
CA TYR A 136 5.67 13.40 8.72
C TYR A 136 5.54 13.84 10.17
N ALA A 137 5.53 12.89 11.08
CA ALA A 137 5.52 13.12 12.50
C ALA A 137 6.46 12.15 13.19
N GLU A 138 7.39 12.70 13.99
CA GLU A 138 8.29 11.94 14.84
C GLU A 138 7.80 12.00 16.27
N LEU A 139 7.77 10.87 16.96
CA LEU A 139 7.37 10.81 18.35
C LEU A 139 8.54 11.20 19.28
N PRO A 140 8.24 11.78 20.45
CA PRO A 140 9.25 12.08 21.46
C PRO A 140 10.08 10.82 21.78
N GLY A 141 11.40 10.96 21.81
CA GLY A 141 12.33 9.82 22.01
C GLY A 141 13.08 9.43 20.73
N GLY A 142 12.66 9.87 19.55
CA GLY A 142 13.39 9.65 18.29
C GLY A 142 13.50 8.20 17.85
N THR A 143 12.61 7.32 18.33
CA THR A 143 12.61 5.88 18.00
C THR A 143 11.40 5.44 17.15
N ASN A 144 10.40 6.30 17.06
CA ASN A 144 9.18 6.01 16.31
C ASN A 144 8.73 7.24 15.52
N GLY A 145 8.15 7.00 14.35
CA GLY A 145 7.56 8.05 13.55
C GLY A 145 6.52 7.52 12.57
N LYS A 146 5.71 8.42 12.06
CA LYS A 146 4.73 8.17 11.00
C LYS A 146 5.07 9.02 9.80
N LEU A 147 5.04 8.40 8.63
CA LEU A 147 5.26 9.06 7.34
C LEU A 147 4.10 8.73 6.42
N SER A 148 3.43 9.74 5.89
CA SER A 148 2.42 9.57 4.85
C SER A 148 2.96 10.11 3.54
N VAL A 149 2.87 9.29 2.50
CA VAL A 149 3.44 9.58 1.18
C VAL A 149 2.36 9.50 0.12
N LYS A 150 2.33 10.51 -0.73
CA LYS A 150 1.45 10.56 -1.88
C LYS A 150 2.12 9.92 -3.09
N PHE A 151 1.40 8.98 -3.70
CA PHE A 151 1.80 8.28 -4.91
C PHE A 151 0.80 8.51 -6.04
N SER A 152 1.27 8.38 -7.27
CA SER A 152 0.43 8.23 -8.46
C SER A 152 0.55 6.81 -9.00
N GLU A 153 -0.58 6.18 -9.27
CA GLU A 153 -0.69 4.94 -10.03
C GLU A 153 -1.19 5.25 -11.43
N THR A 154 -0.26 5.28 -12.38
CA THR A 154 -0.55 5.70 -13.76
C THR A 154 -1.36 4.68 -14.55
N ASN A 155 -1.25 3.39 -14.20
CA ASN A 155 -2.00 2.31 -14.84
C ASN A 155 -2.56 1.32 -13.82
N PRO A 156 -3.78 1.54 -13.31
CA PRO A 156 -4.40 0.67 -12.32
C PRO A 156 -4.71 -0.74 -12.79
N ASN A 157 -4.69 -1.00 -14.09
CA ASN A 157 -4.93 -2.34 -14.65
C ASN A 157 -3.69 -3.24 -14.65
N ASN A 158 -2.52 -2.68 -14.40
CA ASN A 158 -1.24 -3.41 -14.39
C ASN A 158 -0.77 -3.70 -12.95
N ARG A 159 -1.55 -4.50 -12.24
CA ARG A 159 -1.31 -4.90 -10.85
C ARG A 159 -0.92 -6.35 -10.72
#